data_5f17ceaa7583187b53a9934b45941d12
#
_entry.id   5f17ceaa7583187b53a9934b45941d12
#
_cell.length_a   1.000
_cell.length_b   1.000
_cell.length_c   1.000
_cell.angle_alpha   90.00
_cell.angle_beta   90.00
_cell.angle_gamma   90.00
#
_symmetry.space_group_name_H-M   'P 1'
#
loop_
_entity.id
_entity.type
_entity.pdbx_description
1 polymer ?
#
loop_
_entity_poly.entity_id
_entity_poly.type
_entity_poly.pdbx_seq_one_letter_code
_entity_poly.pdbx_strand_id
1 'polypeptide(L)'
;MEDRKLEAAESLALIGRMIENTRSRMVRNSGRPLLAWGYATVLTTFAVWGAVLYFQNPRWNYLWLMLPLLGWLLMWVSREKKPEGEVRTFVDRVIGNVWTVMGLSAWFVSMLALFTPMRLPILFIILLIMGMGTTVTGLIIRFTPTAVGGVAAIILAPFTLIAGNMWQPLLFIAGFVVMMIVPGHILNYKSNHPAR
;
A
#
# COMPACT_ATOMS: atom_id res chain seq x y z
N MET A 1 -1.80 10.78 -50.59
CA MET A 1 -1.14 11.44 -49.43
C MET A 1 -2.08 11.63 -48.24
N GLU A 2 -3.38 11.86 -48.47
CA GLU A 2 -4.42 12.04 -47.46
C GLU A 2 -4.71 10.74 -46.69
N ASP A 3 -4.84 9.61 -47.40
CA ASP A 3 -5.08 8.30 -46.77
C ASP A 3 -4.00 7.88 -45.80
N ARG A 4 -2.75 8.17 -46.11
CA ARG A 4 -1.60 7.87 -45.22
C ARG A 4 -1.58 8.71 -43.93
N LYS A 5 -2.14 9.93 -43.98
CA LYS A 5 -2.30 10.80 -42.82
C LYS A 5 -3.46 10.35 -41.94
N LEU A 6 -4.54 9.86 -42.54
CA LEU A 6 -5.69 9.27 -41.84
C LEU A 6 -5.30 7.98 -41.11
N GLU A 7 -4.58 7.05 -41.76
CA GLU A 7 -4.04 5.83 -41.12
C GLU A 7 -3.10 6.14 -39.97
N ALA A 8 -2.24 7.16 -40.12
CA ALA A 8 -1.31 7.58 -39.04
C ALA A 8 -2.08 8.20 -37.86
N ALA A 9 -3.13 8.99 -38.11
CA ALA A 9 -3.93 9.58 -37.04
C ALA A 9 -4.78 8.53 -36.34
N GLU A 10 -5.35 7.55 -37.04
CA GLU A 10 -6.05 6.41 -36.45
C GLU A 10 -5.14 5.52 -35.60
N SER A 11 -3.91 5.25 -36.09
CA SER A 11 -2.90 4.49 -35.35
C SER A 11 -2.49 5.21 -34.05
N LEU A 12 -2.32 6.52 -34.09
CA LEU A 12 -2.02 7.33 -32.90
C LEU A 12 -3.19 7.35 -31.92
N ALA A 13 -4.42 7.46 -32.41
CA ALA A 13 -5.62 7.40 -31.58
C ALA A 13 -5.78 6.02 -30.93
N LEU A 14 -5.47 4.93 -31.65
CA LEU A 14 -5.50 3.57 -31.11
C LEU A 14 -4.45 3.39 -30.01
N ILE A 15 -3.23 3.86 -30.25
CA ILE A 15 -2.15 3.85 -29.23
C ILE A 15 -2.57 4.65 -27.99
N GLY A 16 -3.15 5.84 -28.17
CA GLY A 16 -3.66 6.66 -27.08
C GLY A 16 -4.70 5.95 -26.25
N ARG A 17 -5.68 5.28 -26.90
CA ARG A 17 -6.70 4.45 -26.22
C ARG A 17 -6.09 3.25 -25.48
N MET A 18 -5.09 2.59 -26.05
CA MET A 18 -4.39 1.48 -25.40
C MET A 18 -3.65 1.94 -24.14
N ILE A 19 -2.99 3.10 -24.19
CA ILE A 19 -2.30 3.69 -23.04
C ILE A 19 -3.29 4.03 -21.94
N GLU A 20 -4.41 4.70 -22.27
CA GLU A 20 -5.43 5.08 -21.29
C GLU A 20 -6.14 3.87 -20.69
N ASN A 21 -6.47 2.86 -21.50
CA ASN A 21 -7.03 1.59 -21.01
C ASN A 21 -6.06 0.85 -20.07
N THR A 22 -4.77 0.87 -20.39
CA THR A 22 -3.74 0.25 -19.53
C THR A 22 -3.65 1.00 -18.21
N ARG A 23 -3.65 2.33 -18.24
CA ARG A 23 -3.61 3.19 -17.06
C ARG A 23 -4.83 3.01 -16.15
N SER A 24 -6.03 3.01 -16.71
CA SER A 24 -7.27 2.81 -15.95
C SER A 24 -7.33 1.42 -15.31
N ARG A 25 -6.80 0.39 -15.97
CA ARG A 25 -6.64 -0.95 -15.41
C ARG A 25 -5.69 -0.98 -14.21
N MET A 26 -4.54 -0.32 -14.30
CA MET A 26 -3.56 -0.23 -13.19
C MET A 26 -4.17 0.44 -11.97
N VAL A 27 -4.87 1.55 -12.17
CA VAL A 27 -5.59 2.26 -11.11
C VAL A 27 -6.61 1.33 -10.44
N ARG A 28 -7.38 0.58 -11.23
CA ARG A 28 -8.40 -0.34 -10.72
C ARG A 28 -7.81 -1.48 -9.88
N ASN A 29 -6.70 -2.07 -10.32
CA ASN A 29 -6.12 -3.24 -9.66
C ASN A 29 -5.31 -2.87 -8.40
N SER A 30 -4.95 -1.59 -8.20
CA SER A 30 -4.12 -1.16 -7.07
C SER A 30 -4.90 -0.81 -5.79
N GLY A 31 -6.19 -0.52 -5.89
CA GLY A 31 -6.99 -0.08 -4.73
C GLY A 31 -7.19 -1.17 -3.68
N ARG A 32 -7.51 -2.39 -4.11
CA ARG A 32 -7.79 -3.53 -3.20
C ARG A 32 -6.59 -3.97 -2.37
N PRO A 33 -5.39 -4.17 -2.95
CA PRO A 33 -4.21 -4.47 -2.15
C PRO A 33 -3.92 -3.40 -1.09
N LEU A 34 -4.05 -2.11 -1.43
CA LEU A 34 -3.86 -1.02 -0.48
C LEU A 34 -4.85 -1.09 0.68
N LEU A 35 -6.14 -1.37 0.40
CA LEU A 35 -7.15 -1.53 1.44
C LEU A 35 -6.89 -2.76 2.31
N ALA A 36 -6.60 -3.92 1.70
CA ALA A 36 -6.35 -5.16 2.44
C ALA A 36 -5.19 -5.00 3.43
N TRP A 37 -4.05 -4.51 2.96
CA TRP A 37 -2.87 -4.30 3.80
C TRP A 37 -3.06 -3.14 4.79
N GLY A 38 -3.73 -2.05 4.38
CA GLY A 38 -4.06 -0.93 5.26
C GLY A 38 -4.92 -1.37 6.45
N TYR A 39 -6.02 -2.07 6.19
CA TYR A 39 -6.89 -2.59 7.25
C TYR A 39 -6.21 -3.66 8.09
N ALA A 40 -5.45 -4.59 7.48
CA ALA A 40 -4.69 -5.58 8.23
C ALA A 40 -3.76 -4.92 9.25
N THR A 41 -3.01 -3.88 8.82
CA THR A 41 -2.09 -3.17 9.70
C THR A 41 -2.81 -2.43 10.81
N VAL A 42 -3.88 -1.70 10.49
CA VAL A 42 -4.67 -0.96 11.50
C VAL A 42 -5.26 -1.92 12.54
N LEU A 43 -5.88 -3.02 12.10
CA LEU A 43 -6.48 -4.02 13.01
C LEU A 43 -5.41 -4.68 13.88
N THR A 44 -4.28 -5.07 13.30
CA THR A 44 -3.16 -5.67 14.05
C THR A 44 -2.60 -4.67 15.05
N THR A 45 -2.44 -3.39 14.68
CA THR A 45 -1.94 -2.35 15.59
C THR A 45 -2.89 -2.18 16.78
N PHE A 46 -4.19 -2.11 16.56
CA PHE A 46 -5.17 -2.03 17.66
C PHE A 46 -5.12 -3.27 18.54
N ALA A 47 -5.02 -4.46 17.96
CA ALA A 47 -4.94 -5.71 18.72
C ALA A 47 -3.70 -5.78 19.59
N VAL A 48 -2.51 -5.46 19.03
CA VAL A 48 -1.25 -5.43 19.77
C VAL A 48 -1.29 -4.38 20.87
N TRP A 49 -1.67 -3.15 20.52
CA TRP A 49 -1.72 -2.05 21.47
C TRP A 49 -2.70 -2.33 22.63
N GLY A 50 -3.92 -2.78 22.32
CA GLY A 50 -4.91 -3.16 23.32
C GLY A 50 -4.44 -4.31 24.20
N ALA A 51 -3.83 -5.36 23.62
CA ALA A 51 -3.33 -6.49 24.38
C ALA A 51 -2.15 -6.09 25.30
N VAL A 52 -1.21 -5.28 24.82
CA VAL A 52 -0.10 -4.79 25.64
C VAL A 52 -0.60 -3.91 26.78
N LEU A 53 -1.58 -3.05 26.55
CA LEU A 53 -2.17 -2.20 27.60
C LEU A 53 -2.95 -3.01 28.63
N TYR A 54 -3.75 -3.98 28.20
CA TYR A 54 -4.60 -4.76 29.09
C TYR A 54 -3.80 -5.76 29.92
N PHE A 55 -2.90 -6.51 29.29
CA PHE A 55 -2.13 -7.56 29.95
C PHE A 55 -0.79 -7.07 30.53
N GLN A 56 -0.37 -5.82 30.25
CA GLN A 56 0.90 -5.22 30.70
C GLN A 56 2.12 -6.10 30.40
N ASN A 57 2.05 -6.90 29.33
CA ASN A 57 3.08 -7.87 28.97
C ASN A 57 3.60 -7.63 27.56
N PRO A 58 4.91 -7.31 27.39
CA PRO A 58 5.53 -7.08 26.09
C PRO A 58 5.45 -8.26 25.11
N ARG A 59 5.21 -9.48 25.61
CA ARG A 59 5.08 -10.68 24.74
C ARG A 59 3.94 -10.56 23.73
N TRP A 60 2.94 -9.75 23.98
CA TRP A 60 1.87 -9.51 23.02
C TRP A 60 2.33 -8.82 21.74
N ASN A 61 3.54 -8.26 21.70
CA ASN A 61 4.15 -7.79 20.45
C ASN A 61 4.38 -8.91 19.42
N TYR A 62 4.42 -10.19 19.83
CA TYR A 62 4.48 -11.29 18.87
C TYR A 62 3.22 -11.38 17.98
N LEU A 63 2.12 -10.74 18.33
CA LEU A 63 0.94 -10.63 17.45
C LEU A 63 1.25 -9.93 16.12
N TRP A 64 2.32 -9.12 16.04
CA TRP A 64 2.78 -8.55 14.78
C TRP A 64 3.11 -9.61 13.73
N LEU A 65 3.48 -10.82 14.13
CA LEU A 65 3.73 -11.95 13.24
C LEU A 65 2.47 -12.42 12.50
N MET A 66 1.28 -12.07 13.02
CA MET A 66 -0.01 -12.36 12.37
C MET A 66 -0.32 -11.42 11.20
N LEU A 67 0.36 -10.28 11.11
CA LEU A 67 0.09 -9.27 10.08
C LEU A 67 0.21 -9.81 8.65
N PRO A 68 1.28 -10.54 8.25
CA PRO A 68 1.39 -11.11 6.91
C PRO A 68 0.25 -12.11 6.60
N LEU A 69 -0.13 -12.92 7.58
CA LEU A 69 -1.22 -13.89 7.45
C LEU A 69 -2.56 -13.18 7.26
N LEU A 70 -2.84 -12.16 8.08
CA LEU A 70 -4.07 -11.37 7.99
C LEU A 70 -4.14 -10.59 6.67
N GLY A 71 -3.05 -9.96 6.25
CA GLY A 71 -2.97 -9.25 4.97
C GLY A 71 -3.20 -10.18 3.78
N TRP A 72 -2.61 -11.38 3.83
CA TRP A 72 -2.81 -12.40 2.80
C TRP A 72 -4.24 -12.95 2.77
N LEU A 73 -4.83 -13.18 3.95
CA LEU A 73 -6.23 -13.60 4.09
C LEU A 73 -7.18 -12.56 3.51
N LEU A 74 -7.00 -11.28 3.87
CA LEU A 74 -7.83 -10.19 3.34
C LEU A 74 -7.66 -10.03 1.82
N MET A 75 -6.47 -10.19 1.30
CA MET A 75 -6.21 -10.24 -0.14
C MET A 75 -6.93 -11.41 -0.81
N TRP A 76 -6.93 -12.58 -0.17
CA TRP A 76 -7.59 -13.78 -0.71
C TRP A 76 -9.11 -13.63 -0.71
N VAL A 77 -9.70 -13.14 0.36
CA VAL A 77 -11.15 -12.86 0.47
C VAL A 77 -11.59 -11.78 -0.52
N SER A 78 -10.74 -10.77 -0.74
CA SER A 78 -11.03 -9.66 -1.65
C SER A 78 -10.74 -9.98 -3.12
N ARG A 79 -10.32 -11.22 -3.45
CA ARG A 79 -10.05 -11.62 -4.84
C ARG A 79 -11.35 -11.64 -5.65
N GLU A 80 -11.42 -10.79 -6.67
CA GLU A 80 -12.36 -11.02 -7.77
C GLU A 80 -11.80 -12.05 -8.74
N LYS A 81 -12.69 -12.81 -9.36
CA LYS A 81 -12.31 -13.65 -10.50
C LYS A 81 -11.76 -12.73 -11.59
N LYS A 82 -10.47 -12.88 -11.89
CA LYS A 82 -9.87 -12.17 -13.03
C LYS A 82 -10.54 -12.67 -14.31
N PRO A 83 -10.83 -11.80 -15.28
CA PRO A 83 -11.24 -12.25 -16.60
C PRO A 83 -10.19 -13.20 -17.19
N GLU A 84 -10.64 -14.27 -17.82
CA GLU A 84 -9.76 -15.21 -18.51
C GLU A 84 -8.93 -14.45 -19.55
N GLY A 85 -7.59 -14.59 -19.51
CA GLY A 85 -6.68 -13.93 -20.45
C GLY A 85 -6.04 -12.63 -19.95
N GLU A 86 -6.23 -12.23 -18.69
CA GLU A 86 -5.56 -11.03 -18.15
C GLU A 86 -4.05 -11.27 -17.96
N VAL A 87 -3.24 -10.77 -18.89
CA VAL A 87 -1.77 -10.82 -18.83
C VAL A 87 -1.26 -9.75 -17.88
N ARG A 88 -0.33 -10.12 -16.99
CA ARG A 88 0.37 -9.17 -16.11
C ARG A 88 1.19 -8.18 -16.96
N THR A 89 0.96 -6.91 -16.75
CA THR A 89 1.73 -5.85 -17.41
C THR A 89 3.13 -5.74 -16.82
N PHE A 90 4.05 -5.11 -17.56
CA PHE A 90 5.38 -4.78 -17.03
C PHE A 90 5.30 -3.95 -15.74
N VAL A 91 4.35 -3.01 -15.69
CA VAL A 91 4.14 -2.12 -14.52
C VAL A 91 3.65 -2.90 -13.31
N ASP A 92 2.73 -3.87 -13.48
CA ASP A 92 2.29 -4.73 -12.37
C ASP A 92 3.46 -5.51 -11.77
N ARG A 93 4.41 -5.93 -12.61
CA ARG A 93 5.63 -6.61 -12.18
C ARG A 93 6.55 -5.67 -11.40
N VAL A 94 6.75 -4.44 -11.89
CA VAL A 94 7.58 -3.43 -11.21
C VAL A 94 6.99 -3.10 -9.84
N ILE A 95 5.68 -2.83 -9.76
CA ILE A 95 5.00 -2.57 -8.47
C ILE A 95 5.14 -3.78 -7.55
N GLY A 96 4.91 -5.00 -8.05
CA GLY A 96 5.09 -6.21 -7.27
C GLY A 96 6.50 -6.36 -6.69
N ASN A 97 7.54 -6.06 -7.48
CA ASN A 97 8.93 -6.09 -7.03
C ASN A 97 9.21 -5.03 -5.94
N VAL A 98 8.70 -3.81 -6.12
CA VAL A 98 8.81 -2.75 -5.09
C VAL A 98 8.21 -3.21 -3.77
N TRP A 99 6.98 -3.74 -3.79
CA TRP A 99 6.32 -4.23 -2.58
C TRP A 99 7.00 -5.46 -1.98
N THR A 100 7.60 -6.32 -2.81
CA THR A 100 8.39 -7.46 -2.32
C THR A 100 9.62 -6.97 -1.56
N VAL A 101 10.38 -6.03 -2.11
CA VAL A 101 11.57 -5.48 -1.45
C VAL A 101 11.18 -4.75 -0.16
N MET A 102 10.16 -3.87 -0.21
CA MET A 102 9.70 -3.13 0.98
C MET A 102 9.15 -4.07 2.06
N GLY A 103 8.36 -5.08 1.66
CA GLY A 103 7.81 -6.09 2.57
C GLY A 103 8.87 -6.95 3.23
N LEU A 104 9.86 -7.44 2.47
CA LEU A 104 10.98 -8.20 3.02
C LEU A 104 11.84 -7.35 3.96
N SER A 105 12.11 -6.09 3.60
CA SER A 105 12.86 -5.17 4.48
C SER A 105 12.12 -4.91 5.79
N ALA A 106 10.82 -4.63 5.72
CA ALA A 106 9.97 -4.43 6.88
C ALA A 106 9.90 -5.69 7.75
N TRP A 107 9.76 -6.86 7.13
CA TRP A 107 9.75 -8.14 7.84
C TRP A 107 11.06 -8.42 8.54
N PHE A 108 12.20 -8.21 7.85
CA PHE A 108 13.54 -8.41 8.43
C PHE A 108 13.77 -7.50 9.64
N VAL A 109 13.44 -6.20 9.51
CA VAL A 109 13.56 -5.25 10.64
C VAL A 109 12.63 -5.63 11.79
N SER A 110 11.42 -6.13 11.49
CA SER A 110 10.50 -6.62 12.53
C SER A 110 11.04 -7.84 13.27
N MET A 111 11.70 -8.78 12.56
CA MET A 111 12.38 -9.91 13.18
C MET A 111 13.52 -9.45 14.11
N LEU A 112 14.33 -8.51 13.65
CA LEU A 112 15.39 -7.94 14.50
C LEU A 112 14.80 -7.30 15.77
N ALA A 113 13.72 -6.52 15.65
CA ALA A 113 13.10 -5.86 16.79
C ALA A 113 12.45 -6.85 17.78
N LEU A 114 11.92 -7.99 17.29
CA LEU A 114 11.25 -8.97 18.16
C LEU A 114 12.21 -9.97 18.82
N PHE A 115 13.28 -10.36 18.13
CA PHE A 115 14.14 -11.45 18.55
C PHE A 115 15.54 -10.99 19.02
N THR A 116 15.84 -9.70 18.93
CA THR A 116 17.10 -9.16 19.46
C THR A 116 16.84 -8.16 20.59
N PRO A 117 17.82 -7.94 21.50
CA PRO A 117 17.70 -6.95 22.56
C PRO A 117 17.80 -5.50 22.05
N MET A 118 17.88 -5.30 20.73
CA MET A 118 18.01 -3.96 20.14
C MET A 118 16.70 -3.18 20.30
N ARG A 119 16.80 -1.99 20.88
CA ARG A 119 15.66 -1.07 20.99
C ARG A 119 15.46 -0.28 19.68
N LEU A 120 14.96 -0.95 18.64
CA LEU A 120 14.70 -0.30 17.38
C LEU A 120 13.38 0.50 17.45
N PRO A 121 13.33 1.72 16.91
CA PRO A 121 12.10 2.50 16.77
C PRO A 121 11.25 1.93 15.62
N ILE A 122 10.66 0.76 15.85
CA ILE A 122 10.07 -0.07 14.79
C ILE A 122 8.91 0.63 14.07
N LEU A 123 8.05 1.35 14.79
CA LEU A 123 6.91 2.05 14.19
C LEU A 123 7.38 3.15 13.23
N PHE A 124 8.44 3.88 13.60
CA PHE A 124 9.08 4.85 12.71
C PHE A 124 9.60 4.20 11.43
N ILE A 125 10.41 3.13 11.58
CA ILE A 125 11.07 2.47 10.46
C ILE A 125 10.04 1.87 9.50
N ILE A 126 9.02 1.18 10.02
CA ILE A 126 7.97 0.58 9.20
C ILE A 126 7.15 1.66 8.49
N LEU A 127 6.76 2.72 9.19
CA LEU A 127 5.99 3.81 8.58
C LEU A 127 6.77 4.50 7.46
N LEU A 128 8.08 4.68 7.66
CA LEU A 128 8.99 5.25 6.65
C LEU A 128 9.10 4.34 5.41
N ILE A 129 9.39 3.04 5.60
CA ILE A 129 9.51 2.06 4.51
C ILE A 129 8.21 1.97 3.72
N MET A 130 7.07 1.83 4.40
CA MET A 130 5.77 1.71 3.75
C MET A 130 5.34 3.01 3.07
N GLY A 131 5.65 4.17 3.66
CA GLY A 131 5.43 5.47 3.05
C GLY A 131 6.21 5.64 1.75
N MET A 132 7.49 5.24 1.72
CA MET A 132 8.30 5.23 0.50
C MET A 132 7.70 4.31 -0.57
N GLY A 133 7.33 3.08 -0.22
CA GLY A 133 6.71 2.13 -1.15
C GLY A 133 5.40 2.66 -1.74
N THR A 134 4.56 3.27 -0.90
CA THR A 134 3.28 3.87 -1.33
C THR A 134 3.52 5.08 -2.23
N THR A 135 4.47 5.95 -1.89
CA THR A 135 4.84 7.11 -2.73
C THR A 135 5.30 6.66 -4.12
N VAL A 136 6.24 5.72 -4.18
CA VAL A 136 6.76 5.16 -5.44
C VAL A 136 5.62 4.53 -6.26
N THR A 137 4.74 3.76 -5.63
CA THR A 137 3.56 3.18 -6.28
C THR A 137 2.67 4.27 -6.87
N GLY A 138 2.36 5.32 -6.09
CA GLY A 138 1.54 6.44 -6.54
C GLY A 138 2.13 7.18 -7.75
N LEU A 139 3.46 7.36 -7.77
CA LEU A 139 4.17 7.95 -8.90
C LEU A 139 4.14 7.06 -10.15
N ILE A 140 4.34 5.75 -9.99
CA ILE A 140 4.31 4.78 -11.10
C ILE A 140 2.92 4.75 -11.76
N ILE A 141 1.85 4.65 -10.97
CA ILE A 141 0.47 4.63 -11.48
C ILE A 141 -0.05 6.02 -11.83
N ARG A 142 0.75 7.07 -11.60
CA ARG A 142 0.38 8.49 -11.79
C ARG A 142 -0.92 8.86 -11.07
N PHE A 143 -1.06 8.40 -9.84
CA PHE A 143 -2.24 8.68 -9.01
C PHE A 143 -1.83 9.51 -7.79
N THR A 144 -2.08 10.79 -7.89
CA THR A 144 -1.67 11.81 -6.91
C THR A 144 -2.11 11.51 -5.46
N PRO A 145 -3.35 11.05 -5.17
CA PRO A 145 -3.74 10.77 -3.79
C PRO A 145 -2.87 9.72 -3.10
N THR A 146 -2.44 8.67 -3.82
CA THR A 146 -1.54 7.64 -3.27
C THR A 146 -0.13 8.21 -3.04
N ALA A 147 0.40 8.99 -3.98
CA ALA A 147 1.71 9.60 -3.83
C ALA A 147 1.74 10.59 -2.64
N VAL A 148 0.75 11.46 -2.55
CA VAL A 148 0.62 12.43 -1.43
C VAL A 148 0.42 11.72 -0.10
N GLY A 149 -0.42 10.67 -0.05
CA GLY A 149 -0.61 9.86 1.16
C GLY A 149 0.68 9.21 1.65
N GLY A 150 1.50 8.68 0.73
CA GLY A 150 2.81 8.13 1.04
C GLY A 150 3.80 9.18 1.58
N VAL A 151 3.88 10.35 0.92
CA VAL A 151 4.70 11.47 1.41
C VAL A 151 4.24 11.95 2.78
N ALA A 152 2.94 12.06 3.02
CA ALA A 152 2.39 12.42 4.32
C ALA A 152 2.80 11.42 5.41
N ALA A 153 2.80 10.12 5.11
CA ALA A 153 3.27 9.09 6.04
C ALA A 153 4.77 9.21 6.33
N ILE A 154 5.59 9.52 5.32
CA ILE A 154 7.03 9.78 5.49
C ILE A 154 7.26 10.97 6.42
N ILE A 155 6.50 12.07 6.24
CA ILE A 155 6.58 13.25 7.10
C ILE A 155 6.10 12.92 8.51
N LEU A 156 5.07 12.08 8.65
CA LEU A 156 4.51 11.69 9.94
C LEU A 156 5.44 10.73 10.72
N ALA A 157 6.26 9.94 10.02
CA ALA A 157 7.11 8.93 10.65
C ALA A 157 8.01 9.49 11.77
N PRO A 158 8.78 10.59 11.61
CA PRO A 158 9.62 11.14 12.68
C PRO A 158 8.85 11.51 13.94
N PHE A 159 7.58 11.89 13.81
CA PHE A 159 6.76 12.25 14.98
C PHE A 159 6.50 11.06 15.90
N THR A 160 6.57 9.82 15.38
CA THR A 160 6.48 8.62 16.22
C THR A 160 7.69 8.49 17.17
N LEU A 161 8.84 9.11 16.87
CA LEU A 161 10.03 9.07 17.73
C LEU A 161 9.90 9.96 18.97
N ILE A 162 9.21 11.09 18.82
CA ILE A 162 9.03 12.09 19.88
C ILE A 162 7.71 11.91 20.63
N ALA A 163 6.78 11.16 20.07
CA ALA A 163 5.52 10.85 20.72
C ALA A 163 5.72 9.88 21.89
N GLY A 164 5.03 10.12 23.00
CA GLY A 164 5.01 9.17 24.12
C GLY A 164 4.40 7.83 23.70
N ASN A 165 4.74 6.76 24.42
CA ASN A 165 4.36 5.37 24.11
C ASN A 165 2.86 5.17 23.82
N MET A 166 2.01 5.99 24.41
CA MET A 166 0.55 5.93 24.20
C MET A 166 0.12 6.49 22.84
N TRP A 167 0.84 7.46 22.30
CA TRP A 167 0.51 8.15 21.06
C TRP A 167 1.17 7.54 19.82
N GLN A 168 2.27 6.81 20.00
CA GLN A 168 2.99 6.16 18.90
C GLN A 168 2.10 5.26 18.04
N PRO A 169 1.31 4.31 18.61
CA PRO A 169 0.43 3.45 17.82
C PRO A 169 -0.67 4.24 17.10
N LEU A 170 -1.17 5.32 17.68
CA LEU A 170 -2.19 6.16 17.05
C LEU A 170 -1.62 6.92 15.85
N LEU A 171 -0.42 7.47 15.95
CA LEU A 171 0.27 8.10 14.82
C LEU A 171 0.56 7.08 13.71
N PHE A 172 0.94 5.88 14.09
CA PHE A 172 1.17 4.79 13.14
C PHE A 172 -0.12 4.42 12.39
N ILE A 173 -1.24 4.26 13.11
CA ILE A 173 -2.56 4.03 12.52
C ILE A 173 -2.94 5.18 11.58
N ALA A 174 -2.80 6.43 12.03
CA ALA A 174 -3.11 7.60 11.20
C ALA A 174 -2.29 7.61 9.91
N GLY A 175 -0.99 7.28 9.98
CA GLY A 175 -0.13 7.12 8.81
C GLY A 175 -0.67 6.09 7.83
N PHE A 176 -1.05 4.90 8.29
CA PHE A 176 -1.60 3.85 7.43
C PHE A 176 -2.98 4.21 6.86
N VAL A 177 -3.81 4.90 7.61
CA VAL A 177 -5.09 5.43 7.11
C VAL A 177 -4.85 6.39 5.95
N VAL A 178 -3.96 7.36 6.13
CA VAL A 178 -3.69 8.40 5.12
C VAL A 178 -2.99 7.83 3.89
N MET A 179 -2.02 6.91 4.04
CA MET A 179 -1.25 6.42 2.90
C MET A 179 -1.90 5.26 2.15
N MET A 180 -2.73 4.43 2.81
CA MET A 180 -3.29 3.22 2.19
C MET A 180 -4.82 3.21 2.15
N ILE A 181 -5.50 3.49 3.27
CA ILE A 181 -6.96 3.36 3.34
C ILE A 181 -7.65 4.45 2.52
N VAL A 182 -7.29 5.71 2.75
CA VAL A 182 -7.90 6.84 2.03
C VAL A 182 -7.66 6.73 0.52
N PRO A 183 -6.43 6.62 0.01
CA PRO A 183 -6.22 6.49 -1.43
C PRO A 183 -6.77 5.17 -1.99
N GLY A 184 -6.78 4.09 -1.22
CA GLY A 184 -7.39 2.83 -1.62
C GLY A 184 -8.89 2.94 -1.86
N HIS A 185 -9.63 3.65 -1.00
CA HIS A 185 -11.06 3.94 -1.23
C HIS A 185 -11.28 4.85 -2.43
N ILE A 186 -10.46 5.91 -2.60
CA ILE A 186 -10.57 6.80 -3.75
C ILE A 186 -10.32 6.03 -5.06
N LEU A 187 -9.32 5.13 -5.09
CA LEU A 187 -9.04 4.27 -6.23
C LEU A 187 -10.22 3.35 -6.55
N ASN A 188 -10.78 2.72 -5.53
CA ASN A 188 -11.91 1.80 -5.68
C ASN A 188 -13.17 2.54 -6.14
N TYR A 189 -13.42 3.73 -5.63
CA TYR A 189 -14.54 4.57 -6.07
C TYR A 189 -14.42 4.98 -7.55
N LYS A 190 -13.24 5.46 -7.96
CA LYS A 190 -12.98 5.84 -9.37
C LYS A 190 -13.06 4.64 -10.33
N SER A 191 -12.68 3.45 -9.85
CA SER A 191 -12.81 2.21 -10.60
C SER A 191 -14.25 1.85 -10.91
N ASN A 192 -15.16 2.10 -9.95
CA ASN A 192 -16.58 1.76 -10.08
C ASN A 192 -17.39 2.85 -10.81
N HIS A 193 -16.85 4.06 -10.91
CA HIS A 193 -17.49 5.20 -11.59
C HIS A 193 -16.50 5.80 -12.61
N PRO A 194 -16.25 5.13 -13.75
CA PRO A 194 -15.41 5.71 -14.80
C PRO A 194 -16.08 7.01 -15.28
N ALA A 195 -15.32 8.11 -15.29
CA ALA A 195 -15.79 9.38 -15.83
C ALA A 195 -16.25 9.13 -17.29
N ARG A 196 -17.48 9.50 -17.58
CA ARG A 196 -18.08 9.47 -18.92
C ARG A 196 -17.39 10.44 -19.85
#